data_6093ef49b6bc264b4755e3c1eb00d172
#
_entry.id   6093ef49b6bc264b4755e3c1eb00d172
#
_cell.length_a   1.000
_cell.length_b   1.000
_cell.length_c   1.000
_cell.angle_alpha   90.00
_cell.angle_beta   90.00
_cell.angle_gamma   90.00
#
_symmetry.space_group_name_H-M   'P 1'
#
loop_
_entity.id
_entity.type
_entity.pdbx_description
1 polymer ?
#
loop_
_entity_poly.entity_id
_entity_poly.type
_entity_poly.pdbx_seq_one_letter_code
_entity_poly.pdbx_strand_id
1 'polypeptide(L)'
;MNDLKGNARIEGRSMIELILVMFLLILFSVTTLSLVIGSTNAYRDTIRKNDTISNLRISQAYIHTKIRQNLEVDTISLRDFDGVENALLVIKDNHSPVAYETVIFVKDGYLREALIIEGFEFDLDSSFPVVEL
;
A
#
# COMPACT_ATOMS: atom_id res chain seq x y z
N MET A 1 47.81 53.95 -27.43
CA MET A 1 47.34 52.69 -28.04
C MET A 1 47.40 51.47 -27.09
N ASN A 2 47.81 51.66 -25.80
CA ASN A 2 47.90 50.59 -24.78
C ASN A 2 46.70 50.47 -23.86
N ASP A 3 45.87 51.50 -23.75
CA ASP A 3 44.74 51.53 -22.82
C ASP A 3 43.51 50.68 -23.27
N LEU A 4 43.35 50.47 -24.60
CA LEU A 4 42.26 49.68 -25.15
C LEU A 4 42.43 48.17 -24.94
N LYS A 5 43.66 47.67 -24.81
CA LYS A 5 43.94 46.23 -24.50
C LYS A 5 43.68 45.88 -23.05
N GLY A 6 43.81 46.82 -22.11
CA GLY A 6 43.52 46.60 -20.69
C GLY A 6 42.03 46.44 -20.40
N ASN A 7 41.20 47.28 -20.99
CA ASN A 7 39.73 47.21 -20.79
C ASN A 7 39.08 45.96 -21.35
N ALA A 8 39.50 45.54 -22.57
CA ALA A 8 38.96 44.29 -23.20
C ALA A 8 39.32 43.05 -22.36
N ARG A 9 40.46 43.07 -21.64
CA ARG A 9 40.88 41.94 -20.79
C ARG A 9 40.11 41.88 -19.46
N ILE A 10 39.70 43.00 -18.94
CA ILE A 10 38.86 43.12 -17.70
C ILE A 10 37.42 42.72 -18.02
N GLU A 11 36.86 43.17 -19.15
CA GLU A 11 35.51 42.81 -19.57
C GLU A 11 35.37 41.29 -19.87
N GLY A 12 36.36 40.67 -20.52
CA GLY A 12 36.36 39.23 -20.79
C GLY A 12 36.43 38.38 -19.50
N ARG A 13 37.17 38.87 -18.49
CA ARG A 13 37.24 38.18 -17.20
C ARG A 13 35.93 38.26 -16.41
N SER A 14 35.24 39.37 -16.45
CA SER A 14 33.90 39.55 -15.87
C SER A 14 32.84 38.67 -16.52
N MET A 15 32.88 38.51 -17.85
CA MET A 15 31.95 37.63 -18.55
C MET A 15 32.16 36.13 -18.22
N ILE A 16 33.39 35.68 -18.12
CA ILE A 16 33.70 34.29 -17.72
C ILE A 16 33.23 34.02 -16.28
N GLU A 17 33.42 34.96 -15.39
CA GLU A 17 32.99 34.86 -13.99
C GLU A 17 31.46 34.78 -13.90
N LEU A 18 30.73 35.58 -14.68
CA LEU A 18 29.27 35.56 -14.74
C LEU A 18 28.74 34.21 -15.29
N ILE A 19 29.34 33.68 -16.34
CA ILE A 19 28.99 32.38 -16.91
C ILE A 19 29.23 31.28 -15.89
N LEU A 20 30.35 31.32 -15.15
CA LEU A 20 30.67 30.33 -14.13
C LEU A 20 29.66 30.36 -12.98
N VAL A 21 29.25 31.56 -12.53
CA VAL A 21 28.22 31.70 -11.50
C VAL A 21 26.88 31.15 -11.97
N MET A 22 26.48 31.47 -13.22
CA MET A 22 25.25 30.92 -13.79
C MET A 22 25.29 29.39 -13.89
N PHE A 23 26.41 28.83 -14.29
CA PHE A 23 26.58 27.39 -14.36
C PHE A 23 26.47 26.71 -12.98
N LEU A 24 27.10 27.31 -11.96
CA LEU A 24 26.98 26.83 -10.58
C LEU A 24 25.54 26.89 -10.05
N LEU A 25 24.79 27.97 -10.38
CA LEU A 25 23.39 28.09 -9.99
C LEU A 25 22.51 27.02 -10.66
N ILE A 26 22.76 26.74 -11.93
CA ILE A 26 22.04 25.66 -12.64
C ILE A 26 22.35 24.30 -11.99
N LEU A 27 23.62 23.99 -11.76
CA LEU A 27 24.04 22.76 -11.07
C LEU A 27 23.37 22.62 -9.69
N PHE A 28 23.38 23.69 -8.91
CA PHE A 28 22.74 23.70 -7.59
C PHE A 28 21.23 23.48 -7.69
N SER A 29 20.57 24.10 -8.68
CA SER A 29 19.14 23.94 -8.89
C SER A 29 18.79 22.50 -9.26
N VAL A 30 19.54 21.87 -10.16
CA VAL A 30 19.34 20.49 -10.59
C VAL A 30 19.56 19.51 -9.42
N THR A 31 20.60 19.70 -8.63
CA THR A 31 20.89 18.83 -7.47
C THR A 31 19.82 18.95 -6.41
N THR A 32 19.35 20.17 -6.12
CA THR A 32 18.27 20.40 -5.16
C THR A 32 16.97 19.76 -5.61
N LEU A 33 16.61 19.92 -6.88
CA LEU A 33 15.41 19.28 -7.44
C LEU A 33 15.46 17.75 -7.39
N SER A 34 16.61 17.17 -7.72
CA SER A 34 16.83 15.72 -7.64
C SER A 34 16.68 15.20 -6.21
N LEU A 35 17.18 15.94 -5.22
CA LEU A 35 17.04 15.59 -3.81
C LEU A 35 15.59 15.61 -3.35
N VAL A 36 14.81 16.60 -3.76
CA VAL A 36 13.37 16.72 -3.42
C VAL A 36 12.59 15.54 -4.00
N ILE A 37 12.82 15.22 -5.27
CA ILE A 37 12.13 14.09 -5.93
C ILE A 37 12.50 12.76 -5.24
N GLY A 38 13.79 12.54 -4.96
CA GLY A 38 14.26 11.33 -4.28
C GLY A 38 13.65 11.18 -2.88
N SER A 39 13.60 12.25 -2.12
CA SER A 39 12.99 12.28 -0.77
C SER A 39 11.50 11.97 -0.82
N THR A 40 10.76 12.54 -1.78
CA THR A 40 9.32 12.31 -1.93
C THR A 40 9.01 10.85 -2.27
N ASN A 41 9.80 10.23 -3.14
CA ASN A 41 9.64 8.83 -3.50
C ASN A 41 9.90 7.91 -2.31
N ALA A 42 10.99 8.14 -1.57
CA ALA A 42 11.31 7.36 -0.36
C ALA A 42 10.21 7.49 0.72
N TYR A 43 9.64 8.67 0.88
CA TYR A 43 8.53 8.91 1.80
C TYR A 43 7.26 8.14 1.40
N ARG A 44 6.90 8.17 0.12
CA ARG A 44 5.75 7.42 -0.41
C ARG A 44 5.91 5.90 -0.24
N ASP A 45 7.10 5.38 -0.50
CA ASP A 45 7.38 3.95 -0.33
C ASP A 45 7.28 3.53 1.14
N THR A 46 7.71 4.39 2.05
CA THR A 46 7.60 4.14 3.51
C THR A 46 6.15 4.12 3.96
N ILE A 47 5.32 5.06 3.48
CA ILE A 47 3.88 5.07 3.80
C ILE A 47 3.22 3.81 3.30
N ARG A 48 3.40 3.44 2.03
CA ARG A 48 2.80 2.23 1.46
C ARG A 48 3.16 0.97 2.24
N LYS A 49 4.44 0.82 2.62
CA LYS A 49 4.89 -0.31 3.45
C LYS A 49 4.22 -0.31 4.83
N ASN A 50 4.09 0.83 5.46
CA ASN A 50 3.41 0.94 6.74
C ASN A 50 1.93 0.61 6.63
N ASP A 51 1.25 1.06 5.59
CA ASP A 51 -0.17 0.76 5.34
C ASP A 51 -0.36 -0.75 5.14
N THR A 52 0.46 -1.39 4.31
CA THR A 52 0.42 -2.85 4.11
C THR A 52 0.64 -3.61 5.42
N ILE A 53 1.66 -3.24 6.21
CA ILE A 53 1.91 -3.90 7.50
C ILE A 53 0.75 -3.68 8.47
N SER A 54 0.19 -2.49 8.51
CA SER A 54 -0.98 -2.16 9.34
C SER A 54 -2.20 -3.00 8.94
N ASN A 55 -2.47 -3.10 7.65
CA ASN A 55 -3.59 -3.87 7.11
C ASN A 55 -3.44 -5.37 7.39
N LEU A 56 -2.23 -5.92 7.26
CA LEU A 56 -1.94 -7.30 7.64
C LEU A 56 -2.18 -7.57 9.13
N ARG A 57 -1.79 -6.64 10.00
CA ARG A 57 -2.05 -6.76 11.45
C ARG A 57 -3.55 -6.70 11.76
N ILE A 58 -4.28 -5.81 11.08
CA ILE A 58 -5.74 -5.72 11.23
C ILE A 58 -6.39 -7.02 10.78
N SER A 59 -6.00 -7.56 9.62
CA SER A 59 -6.49 -8.84 9.10
C SER A 59 -6.24 -9.99 10.07
N GLN A 60 -5.01 -10.08 10.59
CA GLN A 60 -4.64 -11.10 11.56
C GLN A 60 -5.45 -10.98 12.87
N ALA A 61 -5.58 -9.77 13.41
CA ALA A 61 -6.36 -9.51 14.61
C ALA A 61 -7.85 -9.83 14.40
N TYR A 62 -8.38 -9.51 13.23
CA TYR A 62 -9.75 -9.81 12.85
C TYR A 62 -10.02 -11.31 12.82
N ILE A 63 -9.22 -12.06 12.06
CA ILE A 63 -9.34 -13.52 11.96
C ILE A 63 -9.18 -14.16 13.34
N HIS A 64 -8.15 -13.73 14.11
CA HIS A 64 -7.92 -14.25 15.45
C HIS A 64 -9.12 -14.01 16.39
N THR A 65 -9.73 -12.82 16.31
CA THR A 65 -10.90 -12.47 17.11
C THR A 65 -12.11 -13.34 16.73
N LYS A 66 -12.36 -13.51 15.41
CA LYS A 66 -13.44 -14.36 14.92
C LYS A 66 -13.27 -15.81 15.34
N ILE A 67 -12.06 -16.36 15.22
CA ILE A 67 -11.76 -17.72 15.68
C ILE A 67 -12.00 -17.84 17.20
N ARG A 68 -11.47 -16.88 17.97
CA ARG A 68 -11.57 -16.92 19.43
C ARG A 68 -13.01 -16.81 19.96
N GLN A 69 -13.84 -16.08 19.25
CA GLN A 69 -15.27 -15.93 19.59
C GLN A 69 -16.07 -17.21 19.32
N ASN A 70 -15.57 -18.09 18.46
CA ASN A 70 -16.28 -19.27 17.98
C ASN A 70 -15.49 -20.56 18.26
N LEU A 71 -14.78 -20.65 19.39
CA LEU A 71 -13.94 -21.80 19.78
C LEU A 71 -14.78 -23.00 20.30
N GLU A 72 -15.93 -23.24 19.76
CA GLU A 72 -16.68 -24.45 20.06
C GLU A 72 -16.23 -25.61 19.13
N VAL A 73 -16.46 -26.83 19.58
CA VAL A 73 -16.09 -28.03 18.82
C VAL A 73 -16.89 -28.06 17.51
N ASP A 74 -16.21 -28.33 16.40
CA ASP A 74 -16.76 -28.44 15.04
C ASP A 74 -17.40 -27.17 14.45
N THR A 75 -17.16 -25.99 15.05
CA THR A 75 -17.66 -24.71 14.51
C THR A 75 -16.78 -24.13 13.43
N ILE A 76 -15.46 -24.46 13.40
CA ILE A 76 -14.49 -23.89 12.48
C ILE A 76 -13.98 -24.95 11.52
N SER A 77 -14.07 -24.68 10.22
CA SER A 77 -13.56 -25.54 9.17
C SER A 77 -12.91 -24.75 8.04
N LEU A 78 -12.08 -25.44 7.26
CA LEU A 78 -11.53 -24.91 6.02
C LEU A 78 -12.22 -25.62 4.86
N ARG A 79 -12.61 -24.86 3.86
CA ARG A 79 -13.28 -25.39 2.65
C ARG A 79 -12.63 -24.81 1.42
N ASP A 80 -12.32 -25.64 0.44
CA ASP A 80 -11.85 -25.18 -0.86
C ASP A 80 -13.05 -24.73 -1.69
N PHE A 81 -12.88 -23.66 -2.45
CA PHE A 81 -13.91 -23.10 -3.31
C PHE A 81 -13.30 -22.59 -4.61
N ASP A 82 -13.94 -22.91 -5.72
CA ASP A 82 -13.50 -22.47 -7.05
C ASP A 82 -13.59 -20.93 -7.16
N GLY A 83 -12.51 -20.31 -7.66
CA GLY A 83 -12.42 -18.85 -7.82
C GLY A 83 -11.82 -18.09 -6.64
N VAL A 84 -11.32 -18.80 -5.61
CA VAL A 84 -10.58 -18.25 -4.49
C VAL A 84 -9.19 -18.84 -4.48
N GLU A 85 -8.16 -17.99 -4.30
CA GLU A 85 -6.75 -18.42 -4.30
C GLU A 85 -6.37 -19.32 -3.12
N ASN A 86 -7.09 -19.18 -2.00
CA ASN A 86 -6.85 -19.90 -0.74
C ASN A 86 -8.15 -20.53 -0.24
N ALA A 87 -8.03 -21.47 0.70
CA ALA A 87 -9.19 -22.06 1.35
C ALA A 87 -10.05 -21.01 2.07
N LEU A 88 -11.37 -21.20 2.04
CA LEU A 88 -12.31 -20.41 2.83
C LEU A 88 -12.21 -20.83 4.30
N LEU A 89 -12.11 -19.87 5.20
CA LEU A 89 -12.34 -20.08 6.63
C LEU A 89 -13.85 -20.01 6.88
N VAL A 90 -14.46 -21.13 7.24
CA VAL A 90 -15.90 -21.23 7.51
C VAL A 90 -16.12 -21.35 9.02
N ILE A 91 -16.93 -20.47 9.55
CA ILE A 91 -17.33 -20.46 10.98
C ILE A 91 -18.85 -20.65 11.03
N LYS A 92 -19.29 -21.76 11.64
CA LYS A 92 -20.71 -22.07 11.82
C LYS A 92 -21.25 -21.43 13.10
N ASP A 93 -22.41 -20.81 13.01
CA ASP A 93 -23.16 -20.33 14.16
C ASP A 93 -24.28 -21.34 14.50
N ASN A 94 -24.10 -22.06 15.61
CA ASN A 94 -25.06 -23.06 16.08
C ASN A 94 -26.07 -22.48 17.10
N HIS A 95 -25.99 -21.18 17.41
CA HIS A 95 -26.82 -20.55 18.44
C HIS A 95 -28.13 -20.00 17.92
N SER A 96 -28.28 -19.84 16.62
CA SER A 96 -29.48 -19.33 15.97
C SER A 96 -30.42 -20.44 15.53
N PRO A 97 -31.74 -20.21 15.51
CA PRO A 97 -32.72 -21.18 15.00
C PRO A 97 -32.54 -21.51 13.50
N VAL A 98 -31.83 -20.66 12.79
CA VAL A 98 -31.35 -20.87 11.41
C VAL A 98 -29.83 -20.94 11.48
N ALA A 99 -29.25 -22.02 10.94
CA ALA A 99 -27.81 -22.20 10.90
C ALA A 99 -27.21 -21.22 9.88
N TYR A 100 -26.30 -20.35 10.35
CA TYR A 100 -25.54 -19.42 9.54
C TYR A 100 -24.08 -19.87 9.47
N GLU A 101 -23.47 -19.63 8.32
CA GLU A 101 -22.02 -19.78 8.12
C GLU A 101 -21.41 -18.41 7.83
N THR A 102 -20.42 -18.01 8.62
CA THR A 102 -19.57 -16.88 8.29
C THR A 102 -18.38 -17.39 7.49
N VAL A 103 -18.19 -16.88 6.29
CA VAL A 103 -17.11 -17.30 5.38
C VAL A 103 -16.14 -16.15 5.23
N ILE A 104 -14.85 -16.41 5.50
CA ILE A 104 -13.76 -15.43 5.38
C ILE A 104 -12.75 -15.94 4.36
N PHE A 105 -12.38 -15.09 3.40
CA PHE A 105 -11.49 -15.45 2.30
C PHE A 105 -10.76 -14.21 1.73
N VAL A 106 -9.77 -14.47 0.88
CA VAL A 106 -9.05 -13.42 0.14
C VAL A 106 -9.46 -13.46 -1.32
N LYS A 107 -9.90 -12.32 -1.85
CA LYS A 107 -10.19 -12.13 -3.27
C LYS A 107 -9.81 -10.71 -3.68
N ASP A 108 -9.15 -10.58 -4.84
CA ASP A 108 -8.75 -9.31 -5.46
C ASP A 108 -7.93 -8.40 -4.52
N GLY A 109 -7.04 -8.97 -3.68
CA GLY A 109 -6.21 -8.23 -2.73
C GLY A 109 -6.96 -7.73 -1.49
N TYR A 110 -8.18 -8.22 -1.23
CA TYR A 110 -8.97 -7.88 -0.05
C TYR A 110 -9.28 -9.12 0.78
N LEU A 111 -9.18 -8.98 2.11
CA LEU A 111 -9.83 -9.89 3.03
C LEU A 111 -11.33 -9.59 3.00
N ARG A 112 -12.14 -10.59 2.70
CA ARG A 112 -13.60 -10.45 2.55
C ARG A 112 -14.33 -11.39 3.51
N GLU A 113 -15.53 -10.98 3.88
CA GLU A 113 -16.43 -11.77 4.71
C GLU A 113 -17.81 -11.86 4.05
N ALA A 114 -18.42 -13.03 4.15
CA ALA A 114 -19.83 -13.22 3.78
C ALA A 114 -20.55 -14.01 4.88
N LEU A 115 -21.81 -13.70 5.08
CA LEU A 115 -22.72 -14.44 5.94
C LEU A 115 -23.72 -15.19 5.04
N ILE A 116 -23.73 -16.50 5.15
CA ILE A 116 -24.60 -17.38 4.33
C ILE A 116 -25.44 -18.27 5.23
N ILE A 117 -26.60 -18.69 4.73
CA ILE A 117 -27.41 -19.73 5.38
C ILE A 117 -26.84 -21.08 5.01
N GLU A 118 -26.66 -21.97 5.96
CA GLU A 118 -26.14 -23.31 5.72
C GLU A 118 -26.94 -24.05 4.62
N GLY A 119 -26.24 -24.57 3.62
CA GLY A 119 -26.85 -25.29 2.50
C GLY A 119 -27.29 -24.43 1.31
N PHE A 120 -27.16 -23.12 1.38
CA PHE A 120 -27.38 -22.25 0.22
C PHE A 120 -26.09 -22.06 -0.59
N GLU A 121 -26.28 -21.81 -1.89
CA GLU A 121 -25.18 -21.57 -2.82
C GLU A 121 -24.49 -20.24 -2.45
N PHE A 122 -23.15 -20.28 -2.34
CA PHE A 122 -22.34 -19.14 -1.97
C PHE A 122 -21.94 -18.34 -3.22
N ASP A 123 -22.31 -17.06 -3.23
CA ASP A 123 -21.87 -16.10 -4.24
C ASP A 123 -20.75 -15.22 -3.69
N LEU A 124 -19.57 -15.33 -4.31
CA LEU A 124 -18.37 -14.55 -3.95
C LEU A 124 -18.60 -13.03 -4.04
N ASP A 125 -19.44 -12.58 -4.95
CA ASP A 125 -19.67 -11.16 -5.18
C ASP A 125 -20.60 -10.54 -4.12
N SER A 126 -21.33 -11.34 -3.38
CA SER A 126 -22.17 -10.90 -2.25
C SER A 126 -21.38 -10.64 -0.96
N SER A 127 -20.05 -10.80 -0.98
CA SER A 127 -19.19 -10.61 0.18
C SER A 127 -18.80 -9.15 0.42
N PHE A 128 -18.53 -8.80 1.68
CA PHE A 128 -18.10 -7.46 2.09
C PHE A 128 -16.58 -7.41 2.25
N PRO A 129 -15.90 -6.35 1.73
CA PRO A 129 -14.48 -6.15 1.99
C PRO A 129 -14.28 -5.72 3.45
N VAL A 130 -13.35 -6.38 4.14
CA VAL A 130 -12.98 -6.09 5.53
C VAL A 130 -11.74 -5.21 5.58
N VAL A 131 -10.71 -5.59 4.82
CA VAL A 131 -9.44 -4.86 4.76
C VAL A 131 -8.69 -5.18 3.47
N GLU A 132 -7.98 -4.21 2.91
CA GLU A 132 -7.05 -4.37 1.79
C GLU A 132 -5.74 -5.01 2.29
N LEU A 133 -5.16 -5.95 1.50
CA LEU A 133 -3.96 -6.73 1.86
C LEU A 133 -2.72 -6.30 1.09
#